data_534a5e1ba1f2e5c44ba414b03734d196
#
_entry.id   534a5e1ba1f2e5c44ba414b03734d196
#
_cell.length_a   1.000
_cell.length_b   1.000
_cell.length_c   1.000
_cell.angle_alpha   90.00
_cell.angle_beta   90.00
_cell.angle_gamma   90.00
#
_symmetry.space_group_name_H-M   'P 1'
#
loop_
_entity.id
_entity.type
_entity.pdbx_description
1 polymer ?
#
loop_
_entity_poly.entity_id
_entity_poly.type
_entity_poly.pdbx_seq_one_letter_code
_entity_poly.pdbx_strand_id
1 'polypeptide(L)'
;MPRISKATENNWKRLHSDSKDKLTRRANKTRSTRRVTATNYLYDAKVNAFLHSLLELESSVDDIIYTLVCSFLSFKGLSQKPHVRRFLRRYRHLECLDIDVPIDIWRSDGDVLGFVYQSLMTEGERIISGQYYTSRDVVEYILGGKTLADDETFLDPCCGSGAFLLGVATDNPSNLYGFDINPVAVMIASANLLVKYHDKEFTPNVFCIDYLKGTSHHDKMMRLLPKKFDNIYTNPPWGGDKEGVYLQRYPSIKSKERASMVVAESLSRLNEGGTLYFLLPSSLLKIKIHSDIRKKILSEATIEKIDLYKNRFDGVFTDFFSIRIRLEPAVRQEYVVTSEKGAVVVSLSERARVSGVIAVEVFDEIELSIINKMESCCHDNLTHSQWALGIVTGDNRRKVRKESGEGLEAVYEGKHVEPFKLKEKSSYIFFEPSDFQQCSREEYFRAPEKLIYRFIARYPIVAYDDKQRLCINSANILIPQLDTISIKSVASLLNSTLYHYYYSLKFPDIKVLKGNLQELPFPRLTTQQDEELSSLVTDIQSGVFDERCRRELDEKVYSIFGITAEEQEHIVAMLGRRS
;
A
#
# COMPACT_ATOMS: atom_id res chain seq x y z
N MET A 1 -25.70 20.93 3.12
CA MET A 1 -25.31 19.72 2.36
C MET A 1 -24.05 20.04 1.59
N PRO A 2 -22.96 19.25 1.69
CA PRO A 2 -21.77 19.50 0.89
C PRO A 2 -22.11 19.32 -0.59
N ARG A 3 -21.76 20.30 -1.42
CA ARG A 3 -21.94 20.23 -2.88
C ARG A 3 -21.11 19.06 -3.43
N ILE A 4 -21.78 18.02 -3.90
CA ILE A 4 -21.14 16.92 -4.62
C ILE A 4 -20.54 17.50 -5.91
N SER A 5 -19.28 17.17 -6.21
CA SER A 5 -18.64 17.67 -7.43
C SER A 5 -19.35 17.11 -8.67
N LYS A 6 -19.43 17.89 -9.75
CA LYS A 6 -19.99 17.43 -11.04
C LYS A 6 -19.33 16.14 -11.56
N ALA A 7 -18.06 15.93 -11.23
CA ALA A 7 -17.36 14.67 -11.57
C ALA A 7 -17.91 13.47 -10.78
N THR A 8 -18.23 13.65 -9.51
CA THR A 8 -18.86 12.62 -8.67
C THR A 8 -20.28 12.33 -9.15
N GLU A 9 -21.05 13.37 -9.51
CA GLU A 9 -22.41 13.23 -10.06
C GLU A 9 -22.40 12.52 -11.42
N ASN A 10 -21.45 12.83 -12.31
CA ASN A 10 -21.30 12.16 -13.59
C ASN A 10 -20.84 10.69 -13.44
N ASN A 11 -19.99 10.40 -12.45
CA ASN A 11 -19.65 9.03 -12.12
C ASN A 11 -20.84 8.25 -11.55
N TRP A 12 -21.69 8.89 -10.75
CA TRP A 12 -22.93 8.31 -10.25
C TRP A 12 -23.92 7.99 -11.40
N LYS A 13 -24.10 8.92 -12.34
CA LYS A 13 -24.94 8.70 -13.53
C LYS A 13 -24.40 7.55 -14.40
N ARG A 14 -23.09 7.36 -14.50
CA ARG A 14 -22.46 6.22 -15.19
C ARG A 14 -22.66 4.89 -14.48
N LEU A 15 -22.70 4.89 -13.15
CA LEU A 15 -22.91 3.69 -12.35
C LEU A 15 -24.36 3.20 -12.38
N HIS A 16 -25.31 4.09 -12.70
CA HIS A 16 -26.75 3.80 -12.75
C HIS A 16 -27.29 3.69 -14.19
N SER A 17 -26.46 3.87 -15.23
CA SER A 17 -26.85 3.57 -16.60
C SER A 17 -26.80 2.06 -16.82
N ASP A 18 -27.86 1.48 -17.38
CA ASP A 18 -28.08 0.03 -17.63
C ASP A 18 -27.07 -0.66 -18.56
N SER A 19 -25.95 -0.05 -18.88
CA SER A 19 -24.89 -0.68 -19.64
C SER A 19 -24.03 -1.58 -18.72
N LYS A 20 -24.29 -2.87 -18.78
CA LYS A 20 -23.55 -3.95 -18.06
C LYS A 20 -22.04 -3.95 -18.29
N ASP A 21 -21.49 -3.12 -19.20
CA ASP A 21 -20.12 -3.23 -19.70
C ASP A 21 -19.11 -2.22 -19.13
N LYS A 22 -19.44 -1.47 -18.07
CA LYS A 22 -18.50 -0.43 -17.55
C LYS A 22 -18.31 -0.40 -16.04
N LEU A 23 -18.41 -1.53 -15.38
CA LEU A 23 -17.97 -1.64 -13.98
C LEU A 23 -16.44 -1.60 -13.93
N THR A 24 -15.89 -0.79 -13.02
CA THR A 24 -14.44 -0.79 -12.77
C THR A 24 -13.98 -2.20 -12.38
N ARG A 25 -12.75 -2.59 -12.70
CA ARG A 25 -12.15 -3.90 -12.29
C ARG A 25 -12.38 -4.22 -10.80
N ARG A 26 -12.42 -3.19 -9.94
CA ARG A 26 -12.64 -3.33 -8.49
C ARG A 26 -14.10 -3.66 -8.16
N ALA A 27 -15.06 -3.04 -8.82
CA ALA A 27 -16.50 -3.33 -8.63
C ALA A 27 -16.85 -4.72 -9.16
N ASN A 28 -16.20 -5.19 -10.22
CA ASN A 28 -16.36 -6.56 -10.72
C ASN A 28 -15.80 -7.60 -9.75
N LYS A 29 -14.67 -7.31 -9.09
CA LYS A 29 -14.06 -8.22 -8.11
C LYS A 29 -14.89 -8.41 -6.85
N THR A 30 -15.53 -7.36 -6.31
CA THR A 30 -16.40 -7.48 -5.13
C THR A 30 -17.69 -8.27 -5.39
N ARG A 31 -18.08 -8.46 -6.66
CA ARG A 31 -19.20 -9.28 -7.09
C ARG A 31 -18.77 -10.64 -7.64
N SER A 32 -17.49 -10.95 -7.58
CA SER A 32 -16.95 -12.21 -8.07
C SER A 32 -17.43 -13.36 -7.20
N THR A 33 -18.12 -14.32 -7.82
CA THR A 33 -18.49 -15.61 -7.23
C THR A 33 -17.40 -16.65 -7.41
N ARG A 34 -16.27 -16.28 -7.99
CA ARG A 34 -15.11 -17.16 -8.18
C ARG A 34 -14.54 -17.56 -6.83
N ARG A 35 -14.31 -18.86 -6.63
CA ARG A 35 -13.57 -19.41 -5.50
C ARG A 35 -12.12 -19.65 -5.94
N VAL A 36 -11.18 -19.28 -5.08
CA VAL A 36 -9.74 -19.39 -5.36
C VAL A 36 -9.10 -20.16 -4.22
N THR A 37 -8.55 -21.31 -4.53
CA THR A 37 -7.82 -22.13 -3.58
C THR A 37 -6.47 -21.48 -3.26
N ALA A 38 -6.05 -21.48 -2.01
CA ALA A 38 -4.74 -20.97 -1.63
C ALA A 38 -3.62 -21.89 -2.18
N THR A 39 -2.57 -21.28 -2.72
CA THR A 39 -1.52 -22.01 -3.46
C THR A 39 -0.70 -22.95 -2.59
N ASN A 40 -0.60 -22.70 -1.28
CA ASN A 40 0.22 -23.46 -0.34
C ASN A 40 -0.18 -24.94 -0.16
N TYR A 41 -1.42 -25.30 -0.59
CA TYR A 41 -1.96 -26.65 -0.49
C TYR A 41 -2.25 -27.30 -1.85
N LEU A 42 -1.90 -26.64 -2.94
CA LEU A 42 -2.18 -27.09 -4.32
C LEU A 42 -1.47 -28.41 -4.73
N TYR A 43 -0.50 -28.85 -3.96
CA TYR A 43 0.29 -30.06 -4.26
C TYR A 43 -0.32 -31.37 -3.76
N ASP A 44 -1.36 -31.31 -2.90
CA ASP A 44 -2.05 -32.52 -2.42
C ASP A 44 -3.34 -32.75 -3.21
N ALA A 45 -3.30 -33.72 -4.13
CA ALA A 45 -4.44 -34.10 -4.96
C ALA A 45 -5.67 -34.57 -4.13
N LYS A 46 -5.43 -35.19 -2.96
CA LYS A 46 -6.52 -35.66 -2.08
C LYS A 46 -7.22 -34.48 -1.40
N VAL A 47 -6.47 -33.49 -0.92
CA VAL A 47 -7.05 -32.26 -0.34
C VAL A 47 -7.86 -31.51 -1.37
N ASN A 48 -7.37 -31.40 -2.61
CA ASN A 48 -8.09 -30.75 -3.68
C ASN A 48 -9.39 -31.49 -4.05
N ALA A 49 -9.35 -32.83 -4.15
CA ALA A 49 -10.53 -33.63 -4.40
C ALA A 49 -11.58 -33.48 -3.29
N PHE A 50 -11.14 -33.49 -2.04
CA PHE A 50 -12.00 -33.27 -0.88
C PHE A 50 -12.61 -31.86 -0.88
N LEU A 51 -11.85 -30.81 -1.19
CA LEU A 51 -12.38 -29.46 -1.33
C LEU A 51 -13.46 -29.38 -2.41
N HIS A 52 -13.26 -30.05 -3.54
CA HIS A 52 -14.28 -30.12 -4.59
C HIS A 52 -15.55 -30.78 -4.10
N SER A 53 -15.46 -31.90 -3.36
CA SER A 53 -16.66 -32.54 -2.80
C SER A 53 -17.40 -31.64 -1.80
N LEU A 54 -16.69 -30.86 -0.99
CA LEU A 54 -17.32 -29.89 -0.08
C LEU A 54 -18.05 -28.76 -0.84
N LEU A 55 -17.54 -28.35 -2.01
CA LEU A 55 -18.17 -27.32 -2.83
C LEU A 55 -19.45 -27.78 -3.51
N GLU A 56 -19.68 -29.09 -3.65
CA GLU A 56 -20.88 -29.69 -4.23
C GLU A 56 -21.99 -29.89 -3.20
N LEU A 57 -21.69 -29.72 -1.90
CA LEU A 57 -22.69 -29.85 -0.85
C LEU A 57 -23.67 -28.66 -0.88
N GLU A 58 -24.96 -28.95 -0.85
CA GLU A 58 -26.05 -27.96 -0.70
C GLU A 58 -26.28 -27.60 0.79
N SER A 59 -25.20 -27.30 1.51
CA SER A 59 -25.26 -26.99 2.93
C SER A 59 -24.58 -25.66 3.24
N SER A 60 -24.88 -25.07 4.38
CA SER A 60 -24.24 -23.83 4.79
C SER A 60 -22.74 -24.03 5.05
N VAL A 61 -21.93 -23.01 4.79
CA VAL A 61 -20.48 -23.04 5.11
C VAL A 61 -20.28 -23.27 6.62
N ASP A 62 -21.17 -22.72 7.44
CA ASP A 62 -21.10 -22.83 8.90
C ASP A 62 -21.28 -24.29 9.35
N ASP A 63 -22.24 -25.02 8.78
CA ASP A 63 -22.48 -26.44 9.09
C ASP A 63 -21.34 -27.33 8.59
N ILE A 64 -20.82 -27.06 7.38
CA ILE A 64 -19.66 -27.76 6.84
C ILE A 64 -18.47 -27.60 7.80
N ILE A 65 -18.12 -26.37 8.18
CA ILE A 65 -16.98 -26.10 9.05
C ILE A 65 -17.21 -26.68 10.46
N TYR A 66 -18.43 -26.58 11.01
CA TYR A 66 -18.73 -27.21 12.29
C TYR A 66 -18.52 -28.73 12.25
N THR A 67 -18.97 -29.39 11.19
CA THR A 67 -18.75 -30.83 10.97
C THR A 67 -17.25 -31.16 10.93
N LEU A 68 -16.47 -30.38 10.19
CA LEU A 68 -15.02 -30.57 10.13
C LEU A 68 -14.34 -30.33 11.48
N VAL A 69 -14.78 -29.34 12.27
CA VAL A 69 -14.29 -29.12 13.64
C VAL A 69 -14.59 -30.32 14.54
N CYS A 70 -15.81 -30.87 14.48
CA CYS A 70 -16.17 -32.09 15.24
C CYS A 70 -15.29 -33.27 14.83
N SER A 71 -15.10 -33.51 13.55
CA SER A 71 -14.25 -34.56 13.00
C SER A 71 -12.80 -34.38 13.45
N PHE A 72 -12.23 -33.18 13.34
CA PHE A 72 -10.87 -32.87 13.75
C PHE A 72 -10.61 -33.13 15.24
N LEU A 73 -11.50 -32.63 16.10
CA LEU A 73 -11.41 -32.84 17.55
C LEU A 73 -11.58 -34.34 17.92
N SER A 74 -12.43 -35.07 17.19
CA SER A 74 -12.59 -36.51 17.36
C SER A 74 -11.35 -37.27 16.94
N PHE A 75 -10.78 -36.94 15.78
CA PHE A 75 -9.53 -37.53 15.28
C PHE A 75 -8.37 -37.37 16.28
N LYS A 76 -8.28 -36.21 16.94
CA LYS A 76 -7.29 -35.91 17.97
C LYS A 76 -7.64 -36.51 19.34
N GLY A 77 -8.74 -37.27 19.46
CA GLY A 77 -9.16 -37.90 20.72
C GLY A 77 -9.67 -36.95 21.79
N LEU A 78 -10.08 -35.71 21.39
CA LEU A 78 -10.42 -34.64 22.30
C LEU A 78 -11.93 -34.49 22.55
N SER A 79 -12.77 -35.06 21.71
CA SER A 79 -14.23 -34.88 21.71
C SER A 79 -14.92 -35.23 23.06
N GLN A 80 -14.32 -36.13 23.86
CA GLN A 80 -14.86 -36.55 25.16
C GLN A 80 -14.39 -35.67 26.32
N LYS A 81 -13.39 -34.80 26.16
CA LYS A 81 -12.89 -33.93 27.24
C LYS A 81 -13.95 -32.90 27.67
N PRO A 82 -14.15 -32.67 28.99
CA PRO A 82 -15.23 -31.78 29.47
C PRO A 82 -15.19 -30.35 28.90
N HIS A 83 -14.01 -29.74 28.80
CA HIS A 83 -13.83 -28.40 28.25
C HIS A 83 -14.13 -28.34 26.74
N VAL A 84 -13.79 -29.39 25.97
CA VAL A 84 -14.08 -29.49 24.55
C VAL A 84 -15.59 -29.69 24.32
N ARG A 85 -16.25 -30.53 25.14
CA ARG A 85 -17.72 -30.66 25.08
C ARG A 85 -18.42 -29.34 25.43
N ARG A 86 -17.86 -28.54 26.35
CA ARG A 86 -18.39 -27.21 26.68
C ARG A 86 -18.23 -26.26 25.50
N PHE A 87 -17.11 -26.32 24.81
CA PHE A 87 -16.87 -25.56 23.58
C PHE A 87 -17.89 -25.96 22.50
N LEU A 88 -18.02 -27.22 22.14
CA LEU A 88 -18.96 -27.69 21.11
C LEU A 88 -20.43 -27.34 21.41
N ARG A 89 -20.85 -27.32 22.69
CA ARG A 89 -22.21 -26.91 23.07
C ARG A 89 -22.56 -25.50 22.66
N ARG A 90 -21.62 -24.60 22.47
CA ARG A 90 -21.88 -23.23 21.98
C ARG A 90 -22.42 -23.22 20.57
N TYR A 91 -22.08 -24.25 19.77
CA TYR A 91 -22.41 -24.35 18.35
C TYR A 91 -23.46 -25.42 18.05
N ARG A 92 -24.19 -25.91 19.06
CA ARG A 92 -25.23 -26.96 18.93
C ARG A 92 -26.42 -26.56 18.02
N HIS A 93 -26.49 -25.31 17.59
CA HIS A 93 -27.49 -24.81 16.64
C HIS A 93 -27.09 -25.09 15.20
N LEU A 94 -25.84 -25.48 14.94
CA LEU A 94 -25.33 -25.90 13.64
C LEU A 94 -25.56 -27.41 13.44
N GLU A 95 -25.74 -27.79 12.21
CA GLU A 95 -25.96 -29.18 11.81
C GLU A 95 -24.63 -29.91 11.64
N CYS A 96 -24.56 -31.16 12.14
CA CYS A 96 -23.43 -32.04 11.90
C CYS A 96 -23.78 -32.93 10.70
N LEU A 97 -23.15 -32.65 9.58
CA LEU A 97 -23.40 -33.31 8.31
C LEU A 97 -22.68 -34.67 8.23
N ASP A 98 -23.18 -35.56 7.42
CA ASP A 98 -22.51 -36.82 7.10
C ASP A 98 -21.46 -36.57 5.99
N ILE A 99 -20.23 -36.23 6.40
CA ILE A 99 -19.11 -35.93 5.51
C ILE A 99 -18.00 -36.97 5.77
N ASP A 100 -17.65 -37.72 4.73
CA ASP A 100 -16.47 -38.61 4.78
C ASP A 100 -15.19 -37.78 4.66
N VAL A 101 -14.54 -37.53 5.81
CA VAL A 101 -13.33 -36.71 5.88
C VAL A 101 -12.10 -37.62 5.80
N PRO A 102 -11.29 -37.51 4.74
CA PRO A 102 -10.06 -38.29 4.62
C PRO A 102 -9.10 -38.03 5.81
N ILE A 103 -8.70 -39.08 6.51
CA ILE A 103 -7.83 -39.02 7.70
C ILE A 103 -6.52 -38.27 7.42
N ASP A 104 -5.96 -38.42 6.21
CA ASP A 104 -4.72 -37.78 5.80
C ASP A 104 -4.77 -36.24 5.91
N ILE A 105 -5.96 -35.62 5.77
CA ILE A 105 -6.16 -34.18 5.93
C ILE A 105 -5.79 -33.71 7.33
N TRP A 106 -6.13 -34.48 8.36
CA TRP A 106 -5.85 -34.15 9.75
C TRP A 106 -4.40 -34.43 10.19
N ARG A 107 -3.61 -35.08 9.32
CA ARG A 107 -2.18 -35.32 9.52
C ARG A 107 -1.30 -34.23 8.96
N SER A 108 -1.87 -33.33 8.14
CA SER A 108 -1.15 -32.19 7.57
C SER A 108 -0.70 -31.23 8.69
N ASP A 109 0.50 -30.73 8.58
CA ASP A 109 1.00 -29.65 9.43
C ASP A 109 0.37 -28.32 8.97
N GLY A 110 -0.28 -27.62 9.89
CA GLY A 110 -0.82 -26.30 9.64
C GLY A 110 -2.31 -26.13 9.95
N ASP A 111 -2.85 -24.95 9.62
CA ASP A 111 -4.25 -24.58 9.83
C ASP A 111 -5.14 -25.09 8.68
N VAL A 112 -5.43 -26.40 8.69
CA VAL A 112 -6.27 -27.04 7.66
C VAL A 112 -7.70 -26.50 7.69
N LEU A 113 -8.27 -26.25 8.88
CA LEU A 113 -9.62 -25.72 9.01
C LEU A 113 -9.74 -24.32 8.41
N GLY A 114 -8.79 -23.43 8.69
CA GLY A 114 -8.74 -22.09 8.11
C GLY A 114 -8.53 -22.12 6.60
N PHE A 115 -7.69 -23.02 6.10
CA PHE A 115 -7.50 -23.22 4.67
C PHE A 115 -8.79 -23.66 3.96
N VAL A 116 -9.50 -24.68 4.50
CA VAL A 116 -10.77 -25.14 3.95
C VAL A 116 -11.79 -24.01 3.97
N TYR A 117 -11.93 -23.33 5.09
CA TYR A 117 -12.87 -22.22 5.23
C TYR A 117 -12.62 -21.13 4.18
N GLN A 118 -11.40 -20.71 4.01
CA GLN A 118 -11.06 -19.72 2.98
C GLN A 118 -11.33 -20.21 1.55
N SER A 119 -11.10 -21.49 1.30
CA SER A 119 -11.38 -22.10 -0.02
C SER A 119 -12.87 -22.16 -0.35
N LEU A 120 -13.72 -22.25 0.67
CA LEU A 120 -15.18 -22.22 0.52
C LEU A 120 -15.72 -20.80 0.29
N MET A 121 -15.01 -19.75 0.70
CA MET A 121 -15.41 -18.36 0.46
C MET A 121 -15.18 -17.92 -0.99
N THR A 122 -16.08 -17.10 -1.51
CA THR A 122 -15.89 -16.45 -2.81
C THR A 122 -14.85 -15.31 -2.73
N GLU A 123 -14.24 -14.96 -3.88
CA GLU A 123 -13.31 -13.81 -3.96
C GLU A 123 -14.00 -12.51 -3.52
N GLY A 124 -15.30 -12.36 -3.85
CA GLY A 124 -16.10 -11.20 -3.46
C GLY A 124 -16.25 -11.06 -1.94
N GLU A 125 -16.58 -12.16 -1.26
CA GLU A 125 -16.72 -12.20 0.21
C GLU A 125 -15.40 -11.87 0.90
N ARG A 126 -14.28 -12.45 0.43
CA ARG A 126 -12.95 -12.16 0.98
C ARG A 126 -12.57 -10.68 0.84
N ILE A 127 -12.86 -10.06 -0.31
CA ILE A 127 -12.58 -8.64 -0.54
C ILE A 127 -13.45 -7.74 0.34
N ILE A 128 -14.73 -8.08 0.51
CA ILE A 128 -15.68 -7.29 1.33
C ILE A 128 -15.30 -7.36 2.80
N SER A 129 -15.02 -8.56 3.30
CA SER A 129 -14.62 -8.78 4.71
C SER A 129 -13.20 -8.27 5.00
N GLY A 130 -12.35 -8.11 3.97
CA GLY A 130 -10.93 -7.77 4.12
C GLY A 130 -10.12 -8.91 4.74
N GLN A 131 -10.66 -10.14 4.69
CA GLN A 131 -10.01 -11.34 5.23
C GLN A 131 -8.98 -11.88 4.23
N TYR A 132 -7.72 -11.75 4.58
CA TYR A 132 -6.61 -12.35 3.86
C TYR A 132 -5.86 -13.30 4.79
N TYR A 133 -5.58 -14.50 4.30
CA TYR A 133 -4.78 -15.46 5.03
C TYR A 133 -3.34 -14.97 5.17
N THR A 134 -2.84 -14.96 6.39
CA THR A 134 -1.43 -14.67 6.64
C THR A 134 -0.65 -15.98 6.50
N SER A 135 0.28 -16.03 5.54
CA SER A 135 1.07 -17.26 5.34
C SER A 135 1.88 -17.61 6.59
N ARG A 136 2.08 -18.90 6.80
CA ARG A 136 2.81 -19.43 7.95
C ARG A 136 4.21 -18.82 8.05
N ASP A 137 4.93 -18.71 6.94
CA ASP A 137 6.29 -18.15 6.90
C ASP A 137 6.35 -16.71 7.42
N VAL A 138 5.32 -15.89 7.09
CA VAL A 138 5.23 -14.51 7.57
C VAL A 138 4.90 -14.46 9.06
N VAL A 139 4.02 -15.34 9.54
CA VAL A 139 3.69 -15.46 10.97
C VAL A 139 4.92 -15.90 11.77
N GLU A 140 5.61 -16.93 11.33
CA GLU A 140 6.83 -17.45 11.98
C GLU A 140 7.93 -16.39 12.01
N TYR A 141 8.11 -15.65 10.91
CA TYR A 141 9.07 -14.54 10.85
C TYR A 141 8.73 -13.42 11.84
N ILE A 142 7.46 -12.99 11.88
CA ILE A 142 6.98 -11.92 12.78
C ILE A 142 7.12 -12.33 14.24
N LEU A 143 6.77 -13.55 14.56
CA LEU A 143 6.86 -14.06 15.94
C LEU A 143 8.32 -14.29 16.37
N GLY A 144 9.21 -14.64 15.42
CA GLY A 144 10.63 -14.84 15.70
C GLY A 144 10.92 -15.82 16.84
N GLY A 145 10.08 -16.86 16.99
CA GLY A 145 10.17 -17.80 18.10
C GLY A 145 9.66 -17.24 19.45
N LYS A 146 8.77 -16.22 19.43
CA LYS A 146 8.20 -15.61 20.66
C LYS A 146 7.62 -16.66 21.58
N THR A 147 8.14 -16.69 22.79
CA THR A 147 7.61 -17.43 23.92
C THR A 147 7.10 -16.43 24.94
N LEU A 148 5.89 -16.61 25.44
CA LEU A 148 5.34 -15.77 26.49
C LEU A 148 5.80 -16.25 27.86
N ALA A 149 6.11 -15.32 28.74
CA ALA A 149 6.21 -15.61 30.17
C ALA A 149 4.82 -15.97 30.75
N ASP A 150 4.79 -16.60 31.91
CA ASP A 150 3.55 -17.10 32.52
C ASP A 150 2.51 -16.02 32.83
N ASP A 151 2.96 -14.80 33.05
CA ASP A 151 2.13 -13.62 33.36
C ASP A 151 1.92 -12.70 32.15
N GLU A 152 2.63 -12.92 31.04
CA GLU A 152 2.45 -12.14 29.81
C GLU A 152 1.16 -12.52 29.07
N THR A 153 0.43 -11.52 28.62
CA THR A 153 -0.77 -11.64 27.78
C THR A 153 -0.48 -11.38 26.32
N PHE A 154 -1.17 -12.09 25.43
CA PHE A 154 -1.09 -11.93 23.99
C PHE A 154 -2.48 -11.76 23.39
N LEU A 155 -2.66 -10.74 22.56
CA LEU A 155 -3.91 -10.49 21.84
C LEU A 155 -3.65 -10.47 20.34
N ASP A 156 -4.50 -11.19 19.59
CA ASP A 156 -4.74 -10.95 18.17
C ASP A 156 -6.15 -10.39 17.97
N PRO A 157 -6.32 -9.07 17.76
CA PRO A 157 -7.64 -8.44 17.67
C PRO A 157 -8.38 -8.68 16.36
N CYS A 158 -7.78 -9.36 15.38
CA CYS A 158 -8.36 -9.74 14.09
C CYS A 158 -7.90 -11.17 13.73
N CYS A 159 -8.13 -12.11 14.64
CA CYS A 159 -7.40 -13.38 14.70
C CYS A 159 -7.70 -14.36 13.55
N GLY A 160 -8.80 -14.17 12.81
CA GLY A 160 -9.20 -15.14 11.79
C GLY A 160 -9.24 -16.57 12.36
N SER A 161 -8.60 -17.50 11.68
CA SER A 161 -8.43 -18.90 12.11
C SER A 161 -7.40 -19.11 13.22
N GLY A 162 -6.74 -18.04 13.69
CA GLY A 162 -5.81 -18.07 14.83
C GLY A 162 -4.33 -18.18 14.46
N ALA A 163 -3.91 -17.74 13.28
CA ALA A 163 -2.54 -17.94 12.80
C ALA A 163 -1.46 -17.42 13.78
N PHE A 164 -1.59 -16.19 14.30
CA PHE A 164 -0.65 -15.67 15.29
C PHE A 164 -0.77 -16.38 16.64
N LEU A 165 -2.00 -16.71 17.08
CA LEU A 165 -2.23 -17.45 18.34
C LEU A 165 -1.60 -18.85 18.31
N LEU A 166 -1.62 -19.49 17.16
CA LEU A 166 -1.00 -20.79 16.93
C LEU A 166 0.52 -20.71 16.85
N GLY A 167 1.06 -19.60 16.37
CA GLY A 167 2.50 -19.42 16.23
C GLY A 167 3.22 -19.08 17.56
N VAL A 168 2.52 -18.52 18.54
CA VAL A 168 3.10 -18.18 19.86
C VAL A 168 3.28 -19.42 20.71
N ALA A 169 4.44 -19.53 21.37
CA ALA A 169 4.70 -20.56 22.38
C ALA A 169 4.32 -20.03 23.77
N THR A 170 3.64 -20.85 24.58
CA THR A 170 3.32 -20.55 25.98
C THR A 170 2.98 -21.82 26.75
N ASP A 171 3.29 -21.82 28.04
CA ASP A 171 2.84 -22.85 28.94
C ASP A 171 1.43 -22.60 29.47
N ASN A 172 0.96 -21.36 29.39
CA ASN A 172 -0.38 -20.96 29.81
C ASN A 172 -1.23 -20.45 28.64
N PRO A 173 -1.92 -21.34 27.89
CA PRO A 173 -2.77 -20.93 26.76
C PRO A 173 -3.96 -20.05 27.14
N SER A 174 -4.28 -19.90 28.42
CA SER A 174 -5.32 -18.98 28.91
C SER A 174 -4.90 -17.51 28.78
N ASN A 175 -3.62 -17.21 28.54
CA ASN A 175 -3.11 -15.87 28.30
C ASN A 175 -3.16 -15.47 26.80
N LEU A 176 -3.61 -16.38 25.92
CA LEU A 176 -3.83 -16.10 24.50
C LEU A 176 -5.27 -15.61 24.29
N TYR A 177 -5.41 -14.42 23.75
CA TYR A 177 -6.70 -13.79 23.45
C TYR A 177 -6.83 -13.56 21.95
N GLY A 178 -8.00 -13.90 21.40
CA GLY A 178 -8.31 -13.66 19.99
C GLY A 178 -9.67 -13.00 19.83
N PHE A 179 -9.77 -11.98 18.98
CA PHE A 179 -11.04 -11.37 18.60
C PHE A 179 -11.22 -11.45 17.10
N ASP A 180 -12.42 -11.72 16.66
CA ASP A 180 -12.83 -11.61 15.26
C ASP A 180 -14.32 -11.28 15.19
N ILE A 181 -14.76 -10.61 14.14
CA ILE A 181 -16.17 -10.33 13.89
C ILE A 181 -16.92 -11.54 13.32
N ASN A 182 -16.19 -12.52 12.81
CA ASN A 182 -16.72 -13.70 12.14
C ASN A 182 -16.82 -14.88 13.13
N PRO A 183 -18.04 -15.37 13.44
CA PRO A 183 -18.22 -16.46 14.40
C PRO A 183 -17.58 -17.79 13.94
N VAL A 184 -17.50 -18.03 12.62
CA VAL A 184 -16.88 -19.25 12.07
C VAL A 184 -15.36 -19.20 12.28
N ALA A 185 -14.72 -18.06 12.03
CA ALA A 185 -13.31 -17.87 12.29
C ALA A 185 -12.97 -18.08 13.78
N VAL A 186 -13.81 -17.54 14.69
CA VAL A 186 -13.69 -17.76 16.15
C VAL A 186 -13.80 -19.24 16.53
N MET A 187 -14.72 -19.97 15.89
CA MET A 187 -14.88 -21.41 16.09
C MET A 187 -13.63 -22.17 15.66
N ILE A 188 -13.10 -21.87 14.47
CA ILE A 188 -11.88 -22.49 13.94
C ILE A 188 -10.68 -22.19 14.85
N ALA A 189 -10.43 -20.94 15.19
CA ALA A 189 -9.32 -20.53 16.06
C ALA A 189 -9.38 -21.23 17.42
N SER A 190 -10.58 -21.32 18.00
CA SER A 190 -10.78 -22.04 19.27
C SER A 190 -10.47 -23.54 19.14
N ALA A 191 -10.94 -24.18 18.08
CA ALA A 191 -10.67 -25.61 17.83
C ALA A 191 -9.17 -25.86 17.62
N ASN A 192 -8.51 -25.03 16.83
CA ASN A 192 -7.08 -25.10 16.58
C ASN A 192 -6.25 -24.98 17.87
N LEU A 193 -6.61 -24.04 18.76
CA LEU A 193 -5.97 -23.88 20.08
C LEU A 193 -6.18 -25.10 20.97
N LEU A 194 -7.39 -25.69 21.01
CA LEU A 194 -7.67 -26.90 21.76
C LEU A 194 -6.86 -28.09 21.26
N VAL A 195 -6.59 -28.18 19.97
CA VAL A 195 -5.73 -29.21 19.38
C VAL A 195 -4.26 -28.96 19.66
N LYS A 196 -3.78 -27.72 19.50
CA LYS A 196 -2.38 -27.35 19.78
C LYS A 196 -2.00 -27.64 21.23
N TYR A 197 -2.87 -27.31 22.17
CA TYR A 197 -2.65 -27.49 23.62
C TYR A 197 -3.50 -28.65 24.16
N HIS A 198 -3.53 -29.76 23.42
CA HIS A 198 -4.36 -30.94 23.73
C HIS A 198 -4.06 -31.59 25.08
N ASP A 199 -2.88 -31.39 25.65
CA ASP A 199 -2.43 -31.82 26.97
C ASP A 199 -2.91 -30.93 28.11
N LYS A 200 -3.39 -29.70 27.82
CA LYS A 200 -3.87 -28.71 28.79
C LYS A 200 -5.39 -28.75 28.90
N GLU A 201 -5.90 -28.48 30.11
CA GLU A 201 -7.33 -28.26 30.34
C GLU A 201 -7.60 -26.75 30.47
N PHE A 202 -8.15 -26.14 29.44
CA PHE A 202 -8.44 -24.70 29.40
C PHE A 202 -9.65 -24.39 28.51
N THR A 203 -10.15 -23.16 28.60
CA THR A 203 -11.15 -22.63 27.69
C THR A 203 -10.48 -21.57 26.82
N PRO A 204 -10.47 -21.71 25.47
CA PRO A 204 -9.89 -20.70 24.60
C PRO A 204 -10.53 -19.33 24.80
N ASN A 205 -9.71 -18.30 24.98
CA ASN A 205 -10.15 -16.90 25.08
C ASN A 205 -10.27 -16.27 23.69
N VAL A 206 -11.06 -16.90 22.83
CA VAL A 206 -11.36 -16.42 21.48
C VAL A 206 -12.84 -16.02 21.42
N PHE A 207 -13.10 -14.78 21.00
CA PHE A 207 -14.43 -14.18 21.11
C PHE A 207 -14.87 -13.52 19.81
N CYS A 208 -16.18 -13.65 19.50
CA CYS A 208 -16.79 -12.94 18.39
C CYS A 208 -17.07 -11.48 18.80
N ILE A 209 -16.13 -10.60 18.51
CA ILE A 209 -16.13 -9.19 18.95
C ILE A 209 -15.68 -8.29 17.80
N ASP A 210 -16.40 -7.19 17.61
CA ASP A 210 -15.96 -6.08 16.78
C ASP A 210 -15.00 -5.19 17.58
N TYR A 211 -13.70 -5.37 17.35
CA TYR A 211 -12.65 -4.67 18.09
C TYR A 211 -12.74 -3.14 17.99
N LEU A 212 -13.20 -2.62 16.84
CA LEU A 212 -13.31 -1.18 16.59
C LEU A 212 -14.55 -0.55 17.22
N LYS A 213 -15.61 -1.31 17.46
CA LYS A 213 -16.79 -0.80 18.20
C LYS A 213 -16.49 -0.58 19.68
N GLY A 214 -15.46 -1.24 20.18
CA GLY A 214 -15.07 -1.20 21.57
C GLY A 214 -16.08 -1.91 22.47
N THR A 215 -15.75 -1.90 23.74
CA THR A 215 -16.59 -2.51 24.78
C THR A 215 -17.77 -1.59 25.07
N SER A 216 -18.96 -1.93 24.62
CA SER A 216 -20.15 -1.31 25.20
C SER A 216 -20.21 -1.70 26.68
N HIS A 217 -20.51 -0.75 27.58
CA HIS A 217 -20.61 -1.03 29.01
C HIS A 217 -21.68 -2.08 29.37
N HIS A 218 -22.41 -2.60 28.42
CA HIS A 218 -23.52 -3.54 28.58
C HIS A 218 -23.10 -5.01 28.42
N ASP A 219 -21.89 -5.30 27.86
CA ASP A 219 -21.45 -6.68 27.68
C ASP A 219 -20.70 -7.18 28.94
N LYS A 220 -21.36 -8.08 29.70
CA LYS A 220 -20.79 -8.67 30.94
C LYS A 220 -19.47 -9.40 30.65
N MET A 221 -19.33 -10.00 29.46
CA MET A 221 -18.14 -10.76 29.07
C MET A 221 -16.92 -9.83 28.89
N MET A 222 -17.13 -8.65 28.32
CA MET A 222 -16.07 -7.67 28.10
C MET A 222 -15.49 -7.07 29.40
N ARG A 223 -16.25 -7.12 30.50
CA ARG A 223 -15.75 -6.69 31.82
C ARG A 223 -14.75 -7.67 32.45
N LEU A 224 -14.74 -8.92 31.96
CA LEU A 224 -13.87 -9.99 32.44
C LEU A 224 -12.55 -10.08 31.63
N LEU A 225 -12.48 -9.38 30.48
CA LEU A 225 -11.28 -9.38 29.67
C LEU A 225 -10.25 -8.36 30.18
N PRO A 226 -8.96 -8.61 29.98
CA PRO A 226 -7.93 -7.62 30.26
C PRO A 226 -8.22 -6.32 29.49
N LYS A 227 -8.03 -5.19 30.16
CA LYS A 227 -8.17 -3.88 29.52
C LYS A 227 -6.97 -3.56 28.64
N LYS A 228 -5.81 -4.06 29.01
CA LYS A 228 -4.52 -3.90 28.35
C LYS A 228 -3.81 -5.25 28.22
N PHE A 229 -2.88 -5.34 27.26
CA PHE A 229 -2.13 -6.53 26.91
C PHE A 229 -0.65 -6.20 26.79
N ASP A 230 0.21 -7.20 26.99
CA ASP A 230 1.66 -7.04 26.88
C ASP A 230 2.11 -7.16 25.41
N ASN A 231 1.42 -7.99 24.64
CA ASN A 231 1.70 -8.22 23.23
C ASN A 231 0.42 -8.17 22.41
N ILE A 232 0.39 -7.34 21.35
CA ILE A 232 -0.74 -7.27 20.41
C ILE A 232 -0.20 -7.43 19.00
N TYR A 233 -0.44 -8.59 18.38
CA TYR A 233 0.07 -8.93 17.05
C TYR A 233 -1.09 -9.29 16.14
N THR A 234 -1.14 -8.72 14.93
CA THR A 234 -2.27 -8.95 14.03
C THR A 234 -1.98 -8.57 12.58
N ASN A 235 -2.76 -9.16 11.67
CA ASN A 235 -2.99 -8.66 10.33
C ASN A 235 -4.41 -8.07 10.28
N PRO A 236 -4.58 -6.75 10.51
CA PRO A 236 -5.90 -6.14 10.55
C PRO A 236 -6.55 -6.09 9.17
N PRO A 237 -7.90 -5.93 9.08
CA PRO A 237 -8.57 -5.80 7.80
C PRO A 237 -8.16 -4.51 7.09
N TRP A 238 -7.72 -4.63 5.81
CA TRP A 238 -7.33 -3.49 4.98
C TRP A 238 -8.54 -2.90 4.26
N GLY A 239 -8.54 -1.58 4.09
CA GLY A 239 -9.55 -0.82 3.39
C GLY A 239 -10.33 0.12 4.29
N GLY A 240 -10.97 1.12 3.65
CA GLY A 240 -11.63 2.21 4.37
C GLY A 240 -12.99 1.83 4.97
N ASP A 241 -13.36 2.52 6.05
CA ASP A 241 -14.70 2.54 6.63
C ASP A 241 -15.64 3.36 5.72
N LYS A 242 -16.20 2.70 4.71
CA LYS A 242 -17.05 3.34 3.69
C LYS A 242 -18.36 3.84 4.24
N GLU A 243 -18.91 3.15 5.22
CA GLU A 243 -20.20 3.44 5.82
C GLU A 243 -20.08 4.43 6.99
N GLY A 244 -18.86 4.71 7.43
CA GLY A 244 -18.60 5.63 8.53
C GLY A 244 -18.97 5.10 9.91
N VAL A 245 -19.06 3.78 10.05
CA VAL A 245 -19.48 3.10 11.28
C VAL A 245 -18.58 3.42 12.48
N TYR A 246 -17.27 3.60 12.22
CA TYR A 246 -16.27 3.81 13.28
C TYR A 246 -15.82 5.27 13.42
N LEU A 247 -16.22 6.17 12.52
CA LEU A 247 -15.71 7.54 12.46
C LEU A 247 -15.95 8.36 13.73
N GLN A 248 -17.07 8.14 14.41
CA GLN A 248 -17.37 8.83 15.67
C GLN A 248 -16.39 8.48 16.79
N ARG A 249 -15.91 7.23 16.80
CA ARG A 249 -14.96 6.74 17.79
C ARG A 249 -13.51 7.12 17.46
N TYR A 250 -13.18 7.23 16.17
CA TYR A 250 -11.83 7.56 15.69
C TYR A 250 -11.80 8.84 14.85
N PRO A 251 -12.22 9.99 15.39
CA PRO A 251 -12.35 11.25 14.64
C PRO A 251 -10.99 11.80 14.15
N SER A 252 -9.89 11.37 14.77
CA SER A 252 -8.52 11.75 14.39
C SER A 252 -8.02 11.00 13.15
N ILE A 253 -8.62 9.86 12.79
CA ILE A 253 -8.19 9.03 11.64
C ILE A 253 -8.88 9.53 10.36
N LYS A 254 -8.31 10.55 9.73
CA LYS A 254 -8.86 11.23 8.54
C LYS A 254 -8.89 10.34 7.29
N SER A 255 -7.98 9.38 7.21
CA SER A 255 -7.92 8.41 6.11
C SER A 255 -9.12 7.48 6.04
N LYS A 256 -9.85 7.32 7.17
CA LYS A 256 -10.93 6.34 7.34
C LYS A 256 -10.48 4.89 7.14
N GLU A 257 -9.18 4.63 7.18
CA GLU A 257 -8.60 3.30 6.98
C GLU A 257 -8.77 2.46 8.25
N ARG A 258 -9.42 1.28 8.13
CA ARG A 258 -9.68 0.39 9.28
C ARG A 258 -8.39 -0.07 9.96
N ALA A 259 -7.37 -0.41 9.19
CA ALA A 259 -6.06 -0.79 9.74
C ALA A 259 -5.47 0.31 10.63
N SER A 260 -5.58 1.60 10.23
CA SER A 260 -5.14 2.73 11.06
C SER A 260 -5.94 2.85 12.36
N MET A 261 -7.25 2.56 12.31
CA MET A 261 -8.10 2.57 13.53
C MET A 261 -7.72 1.42 14.48
N VAL A 262 -7.42 0.21 13.93
CA VAL A 262 -6.95 -0.93 14.74
C VAL A 262 -5.62 -0.61 15.41
N VAL A 263 -4.67 0.02 14.71
CA VAL A 263 -3.41 0.49 15.31
C VAL A 263 -3.67 1.48 16.44
N ALA A 264 -4.55 2.47 16.22
CA ALA A 264 -4.87 3.49 17.22
C ALA A 264 -5.54 2.90 18.49
N GLU A 265 -6.48 1.96 18.31
CA GLU A 265 -7.11 1.23 19.43
C GLU A 265 -6.10 0.38 20.19
N SER A 266 -5.21 -0.31 19.45
CA SER A 266 -4.22 -1.20 20.06
C SER A 266 -3.15 -0.46 20.85
N LEU A 267 -2.73 0.72 20.42
CA LEU A 267 -1.86 1.59 21.24
C LEU A 267 -2.49 1.93 22.59
N SER A 268 -3.81 2.17 22.62
CA SER A 268 -4.53 2.46 23.87
C SER A 268 -4.69 1.24 24.79
N ARG A 269 -4.62 0.03 24.23
CA ARG A 269 -4.77 -1.25 24.94
C ARG A 269 -3.46 -1.96 25.24
N LEU A 270 -2.35 -1.34 24.94
CA LEU A 270 -1.04 -1.90 25.24
C LEU A 270 -0.60 -1.51 26.65
N ASN A 271 0.00 -2.43 27.38
CA ASN A 271 0.70 -2.15 28.62
C ASN A 271 1.94 -1.28 28.34
N GLU A 272 2.39 -0.51 29.30
CA GLU A 272 3.67 0.22 29.23
C GLU A 272 4.81 -0.79 29.04
N GLY A 273 5.71 -0.53 28.09
CA GLY A 273 6.75 -1.46 27.66
C GLY A 273 6.25 -2.63 26.78
N GLY A 274 4.95 -2.72 26.55
CA GLY A 274 4.36 -3.76 25.70
C GLY A 274 4.67 -3.56 24.22
N THR A 275 4.45 -4.59 23.42
CA THR A 275 4.84 -4.65 22.00
C THR A 275 3.63 -4.81 21.09
N LEU A 276 3.56 -3.96 20.04
CA LEU A 276 2.68 -4.15 18.88
C LEU A 276 3.49 -4.71 17.71
N TYR A 277 2.92 -5.67 16.97
CA TYR A 277 3.49 -6.11 15.69
C TYR A 277 2.37 -6.32 14.66
N PHE A 278 2.36 -5.46 13.64
CA PHE A 278 1.28 -5.39 12.66
C PHE A 278 1.74 -5.62 11.24
N LEU A 279 0.90 -6.29 10.45
CA LEU A 279 0.99 -6.32 8.99
C LEU A 279 0.10 -5.23 8.40
N LEU A 280 0.66 -4.29 7.65
CA LEU A 280 -0.04 -3.10 7.17
C LEU A 280 0.22 -2.87 5.67
N PRO A 281 -0.73 -2.27 4.93
CA PRO A 281 -0.52 -1.90 3.54
C PRO A 281 0.49 -0.75 3.43
N SER A 282 1.41 -0.82 2.45
CA SER A 282 2.47 0.18 2.24
C SER A 282 1.98 1.61 2.03
N SER A 283 0.70 1.78 1.67
CA SER A 283 0.04 3.09 1.60
C SER A 283 0.09 3.86 2.93
N LEU A 284 0.09 3.17 4.09
CA LEU A 284 0.16 3.81 5.40
C LEU A 284 1.51 4.53 5.62
N LEU A 285 2.60 4.05 5.02
CA LEU A 285 3.92 4.69 5.13
C LEU A 285 4.03 5.96 4.27
N LYS A 286 3.45 5.94 3.07
CA LYS A 286 3.77 6.91 2.02
C LYS A 286 2.69 7.97 1.79
N ILE A 287 1.40 7.61 1.87
CA ILE A 287 0.32 8.51 1.47
C ILE A 287 0.05 9.55 2.56
N LYS A 288 -0.03 10.83 2.17
CA LYS A 288 -0.19 11.98 3.08
C LYS A 288 -1.42 11.89 3.99
N ILE A 289 -2.53 11.33 3.51
CA ILE A 289 -3.76 11.19 4.31
C ILE A 289 -3.57 10.30 5.55
N HIS A 290 -2.58 9.41 5.54
CA HIS A 290 -2.24 8.54 6.66
C HIS A 290 -1.21 9.16 7.62
N SER A 291 -0.85 10.45 7.45
CA SER A 291 0.11 11.13 8.34
C SER A 291 -0.37 11.23 9.78
N ASP A 292 -1.68 11.20 10.01
CA ASP A 292 -2.29 11.22 11.34
C ASP A 292 -1.92 9.99 12.18
N ILE A 293 -2.08 8.78 11.64
CA ILE A 293 -1.70 7.55 12.38
C ILE A 293 -0.18 7.46 12.53
N ARG A 294 0.62 7.90 11.55
CA ARG A 294 2.08 7.92 11.69
C ARG A 294 2.53 8.88 12.79
N LYS A 295 1.94 10.08 12.87
CA LYS A 295 2.20 11.04 13.96
C LYS A 295 1.84 10.45 15.32
N LYS A 296 0.69 9.77 15.42
CA LYS A 296 0.28 9.10 16.65
C LYS A 296 1.31 8.05 17.09
N ILE A 297 1.76 7.17 16.19
CA ILE A 297 2.80 6.19 16.47
C ILE A 297 4.07 6.89 16.97
N LEU A 298 4.55 7.88 16.22
CA LEU A 298 5.80 8.58 16.51
C LEU A 298 5.75 9.43 17.79
N SER A 299 4.55 9.82 18.27
CA SER A 299 4.38 10.60 19.51
C SER A 299 4.18 9.74 20.75
N GLU A 300 3.63 8.54 20.61
CA GLU A 300 3.21 7.70 21.76
C GLU A 300 4.12 6.48 21.95
N ALA A 301 4.91 6.11 20.94
CA ALA A 301 5.64 4.85 20.95
C ALA A 301 6.98 4.94 20.21
N THR A 302 7.82 3.94 20.42
CA THR A 302 9.09 3.74 19.72
C THR A 302 8.92 2.69 18.63
N ILE A 303 9.30 3.02 17.39
CA ILE A 303 9.43 2.03 16.33
C ILE A 303 10.72 1.26 16.56
N GLU A 304 10.67 -0.07 16.60
CA GLU A 304 11.85 -0.92 16.72
C GLU A 304 12.30 -1.42 15.33
N LYS A 305 11.33 -1.85 14.50
CA LYS A 305 11.61 -2.50 13.22
C LYS A 305 10.50 -2.31 12.21
N ILE A 306 10.87 -2.19 10.94
CA ILE A 306 9.97 -2.22 9.79
C ILE A 306 10.54 -3.21 8.76
N ASP A 307 9.73 -4.19 8.34
CA ASP A 307 10.10 -5.11 7.28
C ASP A 307 9.23 -4.86 6.06
N LEU A 308 9.86 -4.64 4.90
CA LEU A 308 9.19 -4.37 3.64
C LEU A 308 9.04 -5.65 2.83
N TYR A 309 7.81 -5.95 2.40
CA TYR A 309 7.50 -7.14 1.60
C TYR A 309 6.97 -6.75 0.22
N LYS A 310 7.51 -7.36 -0.82
CA LYS A 310 7.01 -7.23 -2.19
C LYS A 310 6.27 -8.50 -2.58
N ASN A 311 5.01 -8.38 -2.99
CA ASN A 311 4.20 -9.43 -3.64
C ASN A 311 4.23 -10.83 -3.00
N ARG A 312 4.13 -10.94 -1.66
CA ARG A 312 4.19 -12.23 -0.94
C ARG A 312 2.84 -12.83 -0.54
N PHE A 313 1.70 -12.19 -0.88
CA PHE A 313 0.38 -12.77 -0.63
C PHE A 313 -0.33 -13.12 -1.94
N ASP A 314 -0.82 -14.35 -2.04
CA ASP A 314 -1.67 -14.77 -3.14
C ASP A 314 -2.95 -13.93 -3.20
N GLY A 315 -3.19 -13.32 -4.37
CA GLY A 315 -4.36 -12.49 -4.61
C GLY A 315 -4.30 -11.05 -4.08
N VAL A 316 -3.22 -10.65 -3.42
CA VAL A 316 -2.98 -9.26 -2.99
C VAL A 316 -2.00 -8.58 -3.94
N PHE A 317 -2.49 -7.57 -4.67
CA PHE A 317 -1.67 -6.78 -5.61
C PHE A 317 -1.03 -5.54 -4.95
N THR A 318 -1.09 -5.43 -3.63
CA THR A 318 -0.62 -4.25 -2.88
C THR A 318 0.58 -4.65 -2.06
N ASP A 319 1.67 -3.93 -2.19
CA ASP A 319 2.83 -4.07 -1.31
C ASP A 319 2.41 -3.81 0.14
N PHE A 320 3.03 -4.53 1.05
CA PHE A 320 2.76 -4.43 2.48
C PHE A 320 4.06 -4.42 3.29
N PHE A 321 3.93 -4.08 4.54
CA PHE A 321 5.05 -4.07 5.48
C PHE A 321 4.59 -4.60 6.84
N SER A 322 5.52 -5.08 7.63
CA SER A 322 5.30 -5.27 9.06
C SER A 322 6.01 -4.18 9.86
N ILE A 323 5.41 -3.82 10.99
CA ILE A 323 5.98 -2.83 11.90
C ILE A 323 5.91 -3.35 13.34
N ARG A 324 7.07 -3.32 14.01
CA ARG A 324 7.20 -3.61 15.43
C ARG A 324 7.37 -2.32 16.21
N ILE A 325 6.51 -2.11 17.17
CA ILE A 325 6.41 -0.89 17.97
C ILE A 325 6.39 -1.28 19.45
N ARG A 326 7.10 -0.53 20.29
CA ARG A 326 7.06 -0.64 21.74
C ARG A 326 6.38 0.57 22.34
N LEU A 327 5.43 0.36 23.28
CA LEU A 327 4.80 1.46 23.99
C LEU A 327 5.72 1.97 25.10
N GLU A 328 6.58 2.88 24.74
CA GLU A 328 7.42 3.63 25.67
C GLU A 328 7.64 5.03 25.07
N PRO A 329 7.83 6.07 25.90
CA PRO A 329 8.19 7.39 25.39
C PRO A 329 9.38 7.25 24.45
N ALA A 330 9.31 7.88 23.30
CA ALA A 330 10.30 7.70 22.23
C ALA A 330 11.69 8.24 22.64
N VAL A 331 12.41 7.45 23.40
CA VAL A 331 13.81 7.71 23.81
C VAL A 331 14.75 7.33 22.66
N ARG A 332 14.40 6.30 21.88
CA ARG A 332 15.20 5.88 20.74
C ARG A 332 14.84 6.68 19.49
N GLN A 333 15.87 7.21 18.85
CA GLN A 333 15.75 7.94 17.59
C GLN A 333 16.09 7.07 16.37
N GLU A 334 16.21 5.75 16.56
CA GLU A 334 16.65 4.84 15.51
C GLU A 334 15.79 3.59 15.46
N TYR A 335 15.53 3.09 14.25
CA TYR A 335 14.84 1.83 13.99
C TYR A 335 15.45 1.11 12.79
N VAL A 336 15.26 -0.21 12.74
CA VAL A 336 15.78 -1.04 11.66
C VAL A 336 14.73 -1.15 10.54
N VAL A 337 15.13 -0.91 9.31
CA VAL A 337 14.32 -1.21 8.11
C VAL A 337 14.97 -2.35 7.35
N THR A 338 14.20 -3.40 7.10
CA THR A 338 14.65 -4.58 6.36
C THR A 338 13.88 -4.70 5.04
N SER A 339 14.57 -5.05 3.97
CA SER A 339 14.00 -5.32 2.66
C SER A 339 14.76 -6.45 1.96
N GLU A 340 14.38 -6.79 0.73
CA GLU A 340 15.14 -7.71 -0.12
C GLU A 340 16.58 -7.24 -0.42
N LYS A 341 16.84 -5.93 -0.30
CA LYS A 341 18.15 -5.31 -0.50
C LYS A 341 19.05 -5.35 0.75
N GLY A 342 18.55 -5.82 1.89
CA GLY A 342 19.26 -5.85 3.15
C GLY A 342 18.55 -5.10 4.28
N ALA A 343 19.29 -4.77 5.33
CA ALA A 343 18.80 -4.05 6.49
C ALA A 343 19.62 -2.78 6.72
N VAL A 344 18.94 -1.70 7.06
CA VAL A 344 19.54 -0.41 7.40
C VAL A 344 19.01 0.11 8.73
N VAL A 345 19.84 0.85 9.46
CA VAL A 345 19.40 1.59 10.64
C VAL A 345 19.04 3.00 10.19
N VAL A 346 17.82 3.42 10.49
CA VAL A 346 17.28 4.74 10.12
C VAL A 346 17.20 5.60 11.37
N SER A 347 17.81 6.78 11.32
CA SER A 347 17.70 7.78 12.38
C SER A 347 16.46 8.66 12.17
N LEU A 348 15.63 8.78 13.20
CA LEU A 348 14.42 9.58 13.20
C LEU A 348 14.71 11.01 13.62
N SER A 349 14.65 11.95 12.67
CA SER A 349 14.80 13.38 12.98
C SER A 349 13.54 13.96 13.65
N GLU A 350 13.70 15.04 14.42
CA GLU A 350 12.58 15.76 15.03
C GLU A 350 11.62 16.28 13.95
N ARG A 351 12.12 16.74 12.82
CA ARG A 351 11.30 17.16 11.66
C ARG A 351 10.44 16.02 11.14
N ALA A 352 11.00 14.80 11.02
CA ALA A 352 10.27 13.61 10.58
C ALA A 352 9.15 13.24 11.58
N ARG A 353 9.43 13.35 12.88
CA ARG A 353 8.47 13.12 13.97
C ARG A 353 7.29 14.09 13.89
N VAL A 354 7.55 15.38 13.77
CA VAL A 354 6.50 16.42 13.67
C VAL A 354 5.68 16.28 12.36
N SER A 355 6.33 15.99 11.25
CA SER A 355 5.66 15.83 9.94
C SER A 355 4.91 14.50 9.80
N GLY A 356 5.24 13.48 10.61
CA GLY A 356 4.71 12.13 10.49
C GLY A 356 5.30 11.39 9.28
N VAL A 357 6.59 11.61 9.00
CA VAL A 357 7.34 10.88 7.97
C VAL A 357 8.09 9.73 8.62
N ILE A 358 7.87 8.53 8.12
CA ILE A 358 8.61 7.32 8.49
C ILE A 358 9.43 6.92 7.25
N ALA A 359 10.73 7.12 7.32
CA ALA A 359 11.63 6.76 6.23
C ALA A 359 11.81 5.23 6.19
N VAL A 360 11.70 4.66 5.00
CA VAL A 360 11.77 3.19 4.80
C VAL A 360 12.58 2.82 3.55
N GLU A 361 13.31 3.77 3.00
CA GLU A 361 14.15 3.54 1.85
C GLU A 361 15.39 2.73 2.26
N VAL A 362 15.58 1.60 1.58
CA VAL A 362 16.78 0.77 1.70
C VAL A 362 17.51 0.82 0.38
N PHE A 363 18.69 1.40 0.41
CA PHE A 363 19.58 1.53 -0.74
C PHE A 363 20.80 0.64 -0.55
N ASP A 364 21.30 0.06 -1.64
CA ASP A 364 22.60 -0.59 -1.63
C ASP A 364 23.73 0.47 -1.65
N GLU A 365 24.98 0.02 -1.52
CA GLU A 365 26.14 0.93 -1.42
C GLU A 365 26.29 1.82 -2.65
N ILE A 366 26.03 1.29 -3.85
CA ILE A 366 26.13 2.05 -5.11
C ILE A 366 24.99 3.08 -5.18
N GLU A 367 23.76 2.68 -4.86
CA GLU A 367 22.60 3.57 -4.81
C GLU A 367 22.84 4.73 -3.81
N LEU A 368 23.37 4.42 -2.61
CA LEU A 368 23.72 5.42 -1.59
C LEU A 368 24.82 6.37 -2.09
N SER A 369 25.83 5.85 -2.77
CA SER A 369 26.90 6.67 -3.34
C SER A 369 26.33 7.67 -4.36
N ILE A 370 25.48 7.23 -5.27
CA ILE A 370 24.85 8.08 -6.28
C ILE A 370 23.96 9.14 -5.62
N ILE A 371 23.11 8.74 -4.65
CA ILE A 371 22.24 9.66 -3.93
C ILE A 371 23.07 10.73 -3.21
N ASN A 372 24.09 10.33 -2.47
CA ASN A 372 24.96 11.25 -1.73
C ASN A 372 25.68 12.23 -2.65
N LYS A 373 26.15 11.79 -3.82
CA LYS A 373 26.76 12.68 -4.82
C LYS A 373 25.78 13.72 -5.32
N MET A 374 24.57 13.30 -5.70
CA MET A 374 23.54 14.22 -6.16
C MET A 374 23.09 15.20 -5.07
N GLU A 375 22.86 14.73 -3.86
CA GLU A 375 22.41 15.57 -2.74
C GLU A 375 23.51 16.50 -2.22
N SER A 376 24.78 16.08 -2.21
CA SER A 376 25.90 16.95 -1.83
C SER A 376 26.18 18.06 -2.86
N CYS A 377 25.89 17.83 -4.12
CA CYS A 377 25.96 18.84 -5.17
C CYS A 377 24.75 19.78 -5.20
N CYS A 378 23.74 19.54 -4.36
CA CYS A 378 22.51 20.34 -4.35
C CYS A 378 22.80 21.78 -3.92
N HIS A 379 22.58 22.72 -4.81
CA HIS A 379 22.66 24.17 -4.57
C HIS A 379 21.27 24.79 -4.49
N ASP A 380 20.31 24.28 -5.28
CA ASP A 380 18.96 24.80 -5.39
C ASP A 380 17.94 23.69 -5.63
N ASN A 381 16.66 24.04 -5.63
CA ASN A 381 15.55 23.15 -5.94
C ASN A 381 14.38 23.93 -6.56
N LEU A 382 13.36 23.20 -7.05
CA LEU A 382 12.24 23.82 -7.74
C LEU A 382 11.14 24.38 -6.79
N THR A 383 11.41 24.59 -5.51
CA THR A 383 10.41 25.08 -4.54
C THR A 383 9.86 26.45 -4.91
N HIS A 384 10.72 27.36 -5.37
CA HIS A 384 10.36 28.72 -5.76
C HIS A 384 9.85 28.87 -7.20
N SER A 385 9.90 27.79 -7.98
CA SER A 385 9.43 27.76 -9.38
C SER A 385 7.90 27.91 -9.48
N GLN A 386 7.43 28.35 -10.65
CA GLN A 386 6.00 28.50 -10.92
C GLN A 386 5.44 27.21 -11.54
N TRP A 387 4.21 26.88 -11.15
CA TRP A 387 3.56 25.64 -11.51
C TRP A 387 2.12 25.87 -11.94
N ALA A 388 1.70 25.23 -13.03
CA ALA A 388 0.32 25.24 -13.43
C ALA A 388 -0.17 23.84 -13.82
N LEU A 389 -1.41 23.52 -13.43
CA LEU A 389 -2.10 22.34 -13.90
C LEU A 389 -2.55 22.58 -15.35
N GLY A 390 -2.40 21.60 -16.20
CA GLY A 390 -2.99 21.61 -17.52
C GLY A 390 -4.52 21.70 -17.45
N ILE A 391 -5.15 22.17 -18.51
CA ILE A 391 -6.59 22.42 -18.60
C ILE A 391 -7.38 21.15 -18.23
N VAL A 392 -8.29 21.26 -17.26
CA VAL A 392 -9.29 20.22 -16.95
C VAL A 392 -10.57 20.58 -17.66
N THR A 393 -10.81 19.98 -18.80
CA THR A 393 -11.95 20.34 -19.66
C THR A 393 -13.31 19.98 -19.06
N GLY A 394 -13.35 18.96 -18.18
CA GLY A 394 -14.59 18.35 -17.68
C GLY A 394 -15.22 17.34 -18.66
N ASP A 395 -15.03 17.51 -19.95
CA ASP A 395 -15.46 16.59 -21.01
C ASP A 395 -14.54 16.69 -22.23
N ASN A 396 -13.49 15.87 -22.24
CA ASN A 396 -12.54 15.85 -23.35
C ASN A 396 -13.19 15.43 -24.69
N ARG A 397 -14.22 14.56 -24.66
CA ARG A 397 -14.83 14.07 -25.89
C ARG A 397 -15.56 15.18 -26.65
N ARG A 398 -16.13 16.13 -25.91
CA ARG A 398 -16.88 17.25 -26.48
C ARG A 398 -15.99 18.43 -26.82
N LYS A 399 -14.98 18.73 -26.01
CA LYS A 399 -14.18 19.96 -26.08
C LYS A 399 -12.86 19.81 -26.82
N VAL A 400 -12.28 18.60 -26.88
CA VAL A 400 -11.01 18.33 -27.56
C VAL A 400 -11.29 17.73 -28.94
N ARG A 401 -10.80 18.36 -30.00
CA ARG A 401 -10.96 17.96 -31.38
C ARG A 401 -9.67 17.39 -31.94
N LYS A 402 -9.78 16.50 -32.93
CA LYS A 402 -8.63 15.88 -33.61
C LYS A 402 -8.11 16.69 -34.77
N GLU A 403 -8.93 17.58 -35.29
CA GLU A 403 -8.63 18.40 -36.48
C GLU A 403 -8.59 19.88 -36.12
N SER A 404 -7.74 20.64 -36.82
CA SER A 404 -7.67 22.08 -36.67
C SER A 404 -8.93 22.74 -37.27
N GLY A 405 -9.26 23.94 -36.81
CA GLY A 405 -10.38 24.71 -37.29
C GLY A 405 -10.24 26.18 -36.85
N GLU A 406 -11.13 27.03 -37.37
CA GLU A 406 -11.14 28.44 -37.04
C GLU A 406 -11.35 28.65 -35.52
N GLY A 407 -10.53 29.49 -34.88
CA GLY A 407 -10.55 29.79 -33.47
C GLY A 407 -10.06 28.63 -32.57
N LEU A 408 -9.59 27.52 -33.13
CA LEU A 408 -9.04 26.41 -32.35
C LEU A 408 -7.52 26.54 -32.21
N GLU A 409 -7.04 26.33 -30.98
CA GLU A 409 -5.62 26.30 -30.68
C GLU A 409 -5.14 24.86 -30.43
N ALA A 410 -3.89 24.57 -30.79
CA ALA A 410 -3.27 23.29 -30.54
C ALA A 410 -3.12 23.03 -29.02
N VAL A 411 -3.55 21.87 -28.57
CA VAL A 411 -3.47 21.45 -27.17
C VAL A 411 -2.82 20.07 -27.03
N TYR A 412 -1.96 19.91 -26.05
CA TYR A 412 -1.12 18.75 -25.86
C TYR A 412 -1.54 17.94 -24.63
N GLU A 413 -1.62 16.63 -24.82
CA GLU A 413 -1.84 15.65 -23.76
C GLU A 413 -0.50 15.05 -23.30
N GLY A 414 -0.46 14.40 -22.15
CA GLY A 414 0.75 13.73 -21.67
C GLY A 414 1.41 12.78 -22.67
N LYS A 415 0.61 12.07 -23.50
CA LYS A 415 1.13 11.19 -24.58
C LYS A 415 1.87 11.94 -25.71
N HIS A 416 1.69 13.26 -25.80
CA HIS A 416 2.36 14.11 -26.79
C HIS A 416 3.65 14.73 -26.25
N VAL A 417 3.93 14.57 -24.96
CA VAL A 417 5.17 15.05 -24.33
C VAL A 417 6.26 14.02 -24.53
N GLU A 418 7.29 14.35 -25.26
CA GLU A 418 8.53 13.57 -25.43
C GLU A 418 9.70 14.31 -24.77
N PRO A 419 10.83 13.66 -24.53
CA PRO A 419 12.01 14.36 -24.06
C PRO A 419 12.33 15.56 -24.98
N PHE A 420 12.40 16.75 -24.40
CA PHE A 420 12.74 18.04 -25.02
C PHE A 420 11.71 18.63 -25.97
N LYS A 421 10.78 17.87 -26.53
CA LYS A 421 9.84 18.37 -27.53
C LYS A 421 8.43 17.83 -27.39
N LEU A 422 7.48 18.56 -27.96
CA LEU A 422 6.12 18.08 -28.14
C LEU A 422 5.97 17.44 -29.53
N LYS A 423 5.18 16.36 -29.61
CA LYS A 423 4.88 15.71 -30.90
C LYS A 423 4.25 16.70 -31.87
N GLU A 424 4.51 16.55 -33.17
CA GLU A 424 3.90 17.38 -34.21
C GLU A 424 2.37 17.27 -34.22
N LYS A 425 1.83 16.05 -34.05
CA LYS A 425 0.38 15.83 -33.96
C LYS A 425 -0.13 16.23 -32.59
N SER A 426 -0.97 17.25 -32.56
CA SER A 426 -1.69 17.72 -31.37
C SER A 426 -3.19 17.41 -31.49
N SER A 427 -3.90 17.65 -30.41
CA SER A 427 -5.34 17.86 -30.43
C SER A 427 -5.61 19.37 -30.46
N TYR A 428 -6.86 19.77 -30.63
CA TYR A 428 -7.23 21.20 -30.74
C TYR A 428 -8.36 21.50 -29.75
N ILE A 429 -8.36 22.76 -29.25
CA ILE A 429 -9.36 23.23 -28.30
C ILE A 429 -9.70 24.70 -28.57
N PHE A 430 -10.95 25.09 -28.37
CA PHE A 430 -11.32 26.49 -28.25
C PHE A 430 -10.92 26.95 -26.84
N PHE A 431 -9.98 27.88 -26.73
CA PHE A 431 -9.46 28.31 -25.44
C PHE A 431 -10.34 29.39 -24.83
N GLU A 432 -11.32 28.98 -24.04
CA GLU A 432 -12.16 29.84 -23.23
C GLU A 432 -12.10 29.32 -21.78
N PRO A 433 -11.30 29.93 -20.89
CA PRO A 433 -11.10 29.48 -19.52
C PRO A 433 -12.37 29.26 -18.71
N SER A 434 -13.41 30.07 -18.95
CA SER A 434 -14.70 30.00 -18.26
C SER A 434 -15.48 28.71 -18.59
N ASP A 435 -15.23 28.12 -19.74
CA ASP A 435 -15.88 26.88 -20.20
C ASP A 435 -15.26 25.61 -19.59
N PHE A 436 -14.10 25.69 -18.96
CA PHE A 436 -13.42 24.54 -18.42
C PHE A 436 -13.82 24.25 -16.97
N GLN A 437 -13.76 22.98 -16.60
CA GLN A 437 -14.00 22.57 -15.22
C GLN A 437 -12.97 23.20 -14.27
N GLN A 438 -11.71 23.29 -14.73
CA GLN A 438 -10.62 23.98 -14.06
C GLN A 438 -9.58 24.41 -15.09
N CYS A 439 -9.16 25.66 -15.01
CA CYS A 439 -8.09 26.22 -15.82
C CYS A 439 -7.17 27.04 -14.91
N SER A 440 -5.86 26.89 -15.08
CA SER A 440 -4.88 27.77 -14.45
C SER A 440 -4.92 29.13 -15.12
N ARG A 441 -4.28 30.14 -14.54
CA ARG A 441 -4.20 31.47 -15.13
C ARG A 441 -3.56 31.40 -16.52
N GLU A 442 -4.07 32.20 -17.46
CA GLU A 442 -3.61 32.19 -18.85
C GLU A 442 -2.12 32.53 -18.98
N GLU A 443 -1.58 33.39 -18.10
CA GLU A 443 -0.17 33.77 -18.07
C GLU A 443 0.81 32.58 -18.03
N TYR A 444 0.42 31.46 -17.39
CA TYR A 444 1.27 30.28 -17.37
C TYR A 444 1.28 29.53 -18.70
N PHE A 445 0.16 29.53 -19.41
CA PHE A 445 0.10 28.95 -20.76
C PHE A 445 0.82 29.84 -21.78
N ARG A 446 0.76 31.16 -21.60
CA ARG A 446 1.36 32.17 -22.49
C ARG A 446 2.77 32.60 -22.08
N ALA A 447 3.37 31.90 -21.10
CA ALA A 447 4.76 32.17 -20.73
C ALA A 447 5.68 32.05 -21.96
N PRO A 448 6.64 32.99 -22.16
CA PRO A 448 7.52 32.96 -23.33
C PRO A 448 8.38 31.72 -23.38
N GLU A 449 8.77 31.19 -22.23
CA GLU A 449 9.49 29.94 -22.08
C GLU A 449 8.91 29.15 -20.91
N LYS A 450 8.72 27.84 -21.07
CA LYS A 450 8.26 26.93 -20.03
C LYS A 450 8.61 25.49 -20.34
N LEU A 451 8.48 24.63 -19.34
CA LEU A 451 8.53 23.19 -19.48
C LEU A 451 7.13 22.61 -19.37
N ILE A 452 6.80 21.69 -20.26
CA ILE A 452 5.57 20.90 -20.18
C ILE A 452 5.98 19.46 -19.84
N TYR A 453 5.49 18.93 -18.70
CA TYR A 453 5.88 17.61 -18.27
C TYR A 453 4.70 16.64 -18.23
N ARG A 454 5.00 15.37 -18.50
CA ARG A 454 4.03 14.27 -18.46
C ARG A 454 3.65 13.95 -17.03
N PHE A 455 2.34 13.95 -16.72
CA PHE A 455 1.86 13.66 -15.37
C PHE A 455 1.88 12.16 -15.02
N ILE A 456 1.55 11.28 -15.99
CA ILE A 456 1.57 9.82 -15.79
C ILE A 456 2.84 9.28 -16.44
N ALA A 457 3.87 9.09 -15.64
CA ALA A 457 5.15 8.53 -16.02
C ALA A 457 5.88 8.03 -14.75
N ARG A 458 6.85 7.15 -14.91
CA ARG A 458 7.69 6.63 -13.81
C ARG A 458 8.77 7.60 -13.37
N TYR A 459 9.14 8.51 -14.25
CA TYR A 459 10.18 9.54 -14.04
C TYR A 459 9.83 10.77 -14.88
N PRO A 460 10.45 11.92 -14.63
CA PRO A 460 10.19 13.14 -15.38
C PRO A 460 10.44 12.94 -16.88
N ILE A 461 9.47 13.32 -17.71
CA ILE A 461 9.61 13.47 -19.16
C ILE A 461 9.12 14.88 -19.45
N VAL A 462 10.01 15.74 -19.90
CA VAL A 462 9.72 17.17 -20.07
C VAL A 462 10.05 17.64 -21.48
N ALA A 463 9.14 18.43 -22.05
CA ALA A 463 9.33 19.17 -23.29
C ALA A 463 9.62 20.64 -22.96
N TYR A 464 10.56 21.25 -23.64
CA TYR A 464 10.75 22.70 -23.64
C TYR A 464 9.78 23.36 -24.63
N ASP A 465 9.12 24.42 -24.23
CA ASP A 465 8.16 25.15 -25.05
C ASP A 465 8.39 26.66 -25.00
N ASP A 466 8.69 27.21 -26.19
CA ASP A 466 8.86 28.64 -26.48
C ASP A 466 7.76 29.20 -27.44
N LYS A 467 6.71 28.38 -27.67
CA LYS A 467 5.61 28.70 -28.62
C LYS A 467 4.27 28.83 -27.91
N GLN A 468 4.26 29.06 -26.61
CA GLN A 468 3.06 29.33 -25.80
C GLN A 468 1.95 28.28 -25.97
N ARG A 469 2.34 27.00 -26.12
CA ARG A 469 1.41 25.89 -26.37
C ARG A 469 0.57 25.58 -25.15
N LEU A 470 -0.68 25.16 -25.39
CA LEU A 470 -1.62 24.74 -24.37
C LEU A 470 -1.45 23.25 -24.02
N CYS A 471 -1.74 22.87 -22.77
CA CYS A 471 -1.79 21.47 -22.40
C CYS A 471 -3.01 21.14 -21.52
N ILE A 472 -3.48 19.90 -21.56
CA ILE A 472 -4.55 19.40 -20.70
C ILE A 472 -3.98 18.54 -19.56
N ASN A 473 -4.77 18.30 -18.54
CA ASN A 473 -4.39 17.76 -17.21
C ASN A 473 -3.62 16.42 -17.17
N SER A 474 -3.36 15.78 -18.29
CA SER A 474 -2.40 14.68 -18.39
C SER A 474 -0.95 15.17 -18.61
N ALA A 475 -0.80 16.47 -18.85
CA ALA A 475 0.45 17.22 -18.86
C ALA A 475 0.30 18.50 -18.03
N ASN A 476 1.39 18.91 -17.36
CA ASN A 476 1.39 20.09 -16.49
C ASN A 476 2.55 21.01 -16.87
N ILE A 477 2.50 22.25 -16.37
CA ILE A 477 3.48 23.29 -16.66
C ILE A 477 4.40 23.51 -15.47
N LEU A 478 5.68 23.67 -15.75
CA LEU A 478 6.74 24.10 -14.86
C LEU A 478 7.49 25.27 -15.52
N ILE A 479 7.59 26.38 -14.81
CA ILE A 479 8.46 27.49 -15.17
C ILE A 479 9.54 27.56 -14.09
N PRO A 480 10.72 26.98 -14.34
CA PRO A 480 11.81 26.94 -13.38
C PRO A 480 12.28 28.36 -13.03
N GLN A 481 12.63 28.56 -11.74
CA GLN A 481 13.25 29.78 -11.23
C GLN A 481 14.45 29.35 -10.39
N LEU A 482 15.62 29.24 -11.01
CA LEU A 482 16.89 28.85 -10.42
C LEU A 482 17.95 29.89 -10.81
N ASP A 483 18.81 30.28 -9.86
CA ASP A 483 19.73 31.41 -10.07
C ASP A 483 20.82 31.17 -11.11
N THR A 484 21.26 29.92 -11.28
CA THR A 484 22.45 29.58 -12.12
C THR A 484 22.15 28.58 -13.22
N ILE A 485 20.87 28.28 -13.48
CA ILE A 485 20.47 27.23 -14.42
C ILE A 485 19.35 27.76 -15.32
N SER A 486 19.56 27.77 -16.61
CA SER A 486 18.56 28.14 -17.61
C SER A 486 17.42 27.11 -17.69
N ILE A 487 16.24 27.52 -18.19
CA ILE A 487 15.09 26.63 -18.37
C ILE A 487 15.44 25.41 -19.26
N LYS A 488 16.27 25.64 -20.30
CA LYS A 488 16.75 24.57 -21.17
C LYS A 488 17.63 23.58 -20.42
N SER A 489 18.55 24.07 -19.60
CA SER A 489 19.42 23.20 -18.78
C SER A 489 18.62 22.40 -17.72
N VAL A 490 17.58 22.99 -17.15
CA VAL A 490 16.63 22.23 -16.31
C VAL A 490 15.97 21.10 -17.10
N ALA A 491 15.57 21.35 -18.35
CA ALA A 491 15.03 20.30 -19.23
C ALA A 491 16.06 19.20 -19.51
N SER A 492 17.34 19.56 -19.69
CA SER A 492 18.44 18.62 -19.89
C SER A 492 18.63 17.74 -18.66
N LEU A 493 18.72 18.33 -17.47
CA LEU A 493 18.86 17.59 -16.23
C LEU A 493 17.68 16.65 -16.00
N LEU A 494 16.43 17.13 -16.10
CA LEU A 494 15.22 16.34 -15.85
C LEU A 494 15.02 15.19 -16.86
N ASN A 495 15.52 15.30 -18.10
CA ASN A 495 15.45 14.25 -19.10
C ASN A 495 16.68 13.32 -19.12
N SER A 496 17.70 13.58 -18.30
CA SER A 496 18.89 12.73 -18.21
C SER A 496 18.59 11.39 -17.55
N THR A 497 19.37 10.39 -17.88
CA THR A 497 19.30 9.06 -17.31
C THR A 497 19.56 9.09 -15.79
N LEU A 498 20.46 9.97 -15.31
CA LEU A 498 20.72 10.14 -13.87
C LEU A 498 19.49 10.63 -13.09
N TYR A 499 18.80 11.68 -13.58
CA TYR A 499 17.60 12.18 -12.92
C TYR A 499 16.42 11.21 -13.02
N HIS A 500 16.28 10.47 -14.12
CA HIS A 500 15.30 9.39 -14.24
C HIS A 500 15.55 8.29 -13.19
N TYR A 501 16.81 7.91 -13.01
CA TYR A 501 17.23 6.93 -12.02
C TYR A 501 16.96 7.41 -10.59
N TYR A 502 17.46 8.60 -10.23
CA TYR A 502 17.27 9.20 -8.92
C TYR A 502 15.77 9.34 -8.56
N TYR A 503 14.97 9.87 -9.50
CA TYR A 503 13.53 9.99 -9.31
C TYR A 503 12.87 8.64 -9.06
N SER A 504 13.24 7.61 -9.84
CA SER A 504 12.69 6.26 -9.70
C SER A 504 13.07 5.57 -8.40
N LEU A 505 14.19 5.93 -7.80
CA LEU A 505 14.61 5.44 -6.49
C LEU A 505 13.81 6.11 -5.35
N LYS A 506 13.71 7.43 -5.39
CA LYS A 506 13.10 8.22 -4.32
C LYS A 506 11.57 8.22 -4.39
N PHE A 507 10.99 8.13 -5.60
CA PHE A 507 9.56 8.29 -5.84
C PHE A 507 9.02 7.16 -6.73
N PRO A 508 8.73 5.98 -6.19
CA PRO A 508 8.34 4.79 -6.96
C PRO A 508 6.92 4.85 -7.55
N ASP A 509 6.23 5.98 -7.47
CA ASP A 509 4.89 6.17 -8.01
C ASP A 509 4.88 6.28 -9.55
N ILE A 510 3.73 5.94 -10.15
CA ILE A 510 3.50 6.09 -11.61
C ILE A 510 3.05 7.51 -12.01
N LYS A 511 3.15 8.46 -11.08
CA LYS A 511 2.76 9.86 -11.29
C LYS A 511 3.90 10.79 -10.96
N VAL A 512 4.21 11.68 -11.88
CA VAL A 512 5.18 12.76 -11.64
C VAL A 512 4.46 13.91 -10.94
N LEU A 513 4.62 13.96 -9.61
CA LEU A 513 3.96 14.97 -8.77
C LEU A 513 4.83 16.22 -8.62
N LYS A 514 4.18 17.39 -8.51
CA LYS A 514 4.86 18.66 -8.21
C LYS A 514 5.77 18.54 -6.98
N GLY A 515 5.24 17.97 -5.87
CA GLY A 515 6.01 17.82 -4.63
C GLY A 515 7.30 17.02 -4.81
N ASN A 516 7.25 15.95 -5.60
CA ASN A 516 8.42 15.12 -5.88
C ASN A 516 9.46 15.87 -6.76
N LEU A 517 8.99 16.64 -7.74
CA LEU A 517 9.88 17.45 -8.57
C LEU A 517 10.56 18.59 -7.76
N GLN A 518 9.86 19.14 -6.76
CA GLN A 518 10.41 20.17 -5.89
C GLN A 518 11.52 19.64 -4.96
N GLU A 519 11.57 18.35 -4.71
CA GLU A 519 12.60 17.70 -3.86
C GLU A 519 13.84 17.28 -4.66
N LEU A 520 13.85 17.42 -5.99
CA LEU A 520 15.01 17.07 -6.80
C LEU A 520 16.18 18.03 -6.55
N PRO A 521 17.40 17.51 -6.37
CA PRO A 521 18.59 18.35 -6.19
C PRO A 521 19.05 18.95 -7.53
N PHE A 522 19.33 20.24 -7.56
CA PHE A 522 19.92 20.93 -8.70
C PHE A 522 21.30 21.47 -8.33
N PRO A 523 22.35 21.19 -9.13
CA PRO A 523 23.71 21.63 -8.85
C PRO A 523 23.86 23.11 -9.21
N ARG A 524 24.92 23.74 -8.74
CA ARG A 524 25.35 25.03 -9.28
C ARG A 524 26.12 24.77 -10.58
N LEU A 525 25.61 25.26 -11.70
CA LEU A 525 26.32 25.18 -12.99
C LEU A 525 27.27 26.34 -13.20
N THR A 526 28.39 26.08 -13.83
CA THR A 526 29.21 27.14 -14.44
C THR A 526 28.51 27.66 -15.69
N THR A 527 28.84 28.86 -16.14
CA THR A 527 28.30 29.43 -17.38
C THR A 527 28.51 28.48 -18.58
N GLN A 528 29.70 27.88 -18.68
CA GLN A 528 30.01 26.92 -19.74
C GLN A 528 29.13 25.67 -19.67
N GLN A 529 28.91 25.11 -18.48
CA GLN A 529 28.05 23.93 -18.32
C GLN A 529 26.60 24.22 -18.67
N ASP A 530 26.08 25.40 -18.30
CA ASP A 530 24.73 25.82 -18.64
C ASP A 530 24.58 26.04 -20.16
N GLU A 531 25.54 26.69 -20.81
CA GLU A 531 25.57 26.84 -22.25
C GLU A 531 25.62 25.52 -23.00
N GLU A 532 26.46 24.58 -22.55
CA GLU A 532 26.57 23.23 -23.14
C GLU A 532 25.27 22.44 -23.01
N LEU A 533 24.62 22.42 -21.85
CA LEU A 533 23.34 21.74 -21.65
C LEU A 533 22.20 22.41 -22.40
N SER A 534 22.19 23.74 -22.47
CA SER A 534 21.20 24.53 -23.18
C SER A 534 21.29 24.37 -24.71
N SER A 535 22.52 24.31 -25.26
CA SER A 535 22.71 24.09 -26.70
C SER A 535 22.21 22.73 -27.14
N LEU A 536 22.43 21.67 -26.35
CA LEU A 536 21.89 20.35 -26.65
C LEU A 536 20.36 20.35 -26.84
N VAL A 537 19.62 21.12 -26.02
CA VAL A 537 18.17 21.23 -26.19
C VAL A 537 17.81 21.87 -27.51
N THR A 538 18.54 22.89 -27.92
CA THR A 538 18.31 23.59 -29.19
C THR A 538 18.58 22.65 -30.38
N ASP A 539 19.65 21.88 -30.33
CA ASP A 539 20.00 20.92 -31.36
C ASP A 539 18.98 19.78 -31.46
N ILE A 540 18.52 19.26 -30.31
CA ILE A 540 17.51 18.20 -30.23
C ILE A 540 16.14 18.71 -30.74
N GLN A 541 15.78 19.97 -30.47
CA GLN A 541 14.53 20.54 -30.97
C GLN A 541 14.50 20.66 -32.50
N SER A 542 15.65 20.90 -33.12
CA SER A 542 15.80 20.98 -34.58
C SER A 542 15.99 19.59 -35.26
N GLY A 543 16.29 18.57 -34.47
CA GLY A 543 16.60 17.22 -34.93
C GLY A 543 15.80 16.10 -34.25
N VAL A 544 16.42 14.92 -34.15
CA VAL A 544 15.86 13.75 -33.47
C VAL A 544 16.67 13.47 -32.19
N PHE A 545 15.99 13.24 -31.08
CA PHE A 545 16.63 12.77 -29.86
C PHE A 545 16.87 11.25 -29.97
N ASP A 546 18.08 10.89 -30.38
CA ASP A 546 18.53 9.52 -30.54
C ASP A 546 19.49 9.06 -29.43
N GLU A 547 19.99 7.84 -29.52
CA GLU A 547 20.94 7.27 -28.56
C GLU A 547 22.29 8.00 -28.49
N ARG A 548 22.69 8.69 -29.56
CA ARG A 548 23.92 9.50 -29.56
C ARG A 548 23.71 10.75 -28.73
N CYS A 549 22.61 11.48 -28.96
CA CYS A 549 22.24 12.67 -28.18
C CYS A 549 22.05 12.32 -26.70
N ARG A 550 21.44 11.16 -26.41
CA ARG A 550 21.28 10.67 -25.03
C ARG A 550 22.62 10.46 -24.35
N ARG A 551 23.55 9.76 -25.00
CA ARG A 551 24.89 9.51 -24.44
C ARG A 551 25.64 10.82 -24.17
N GLU A 552 25.62 11.74 -25.12
CA GLU A 552 26.28 13.05 -24.97
C GLU A 552 25.70 13.85 -23.79
N LEU A 553 24.36 13.85 -23.63
CA LEU A 553 23.69 14.45 -22.48
C LEU A 553 24.12 13.78 -21.16
N ASP A 554 24.06 12.44 -21.12
CA ASP A 554 24.34 11.70 -19.89
C ASP A 554 25.80 11.83 -19.47
N GLU A 555 26.76 11.83 -20.41
CA GLU A 555 28.18 12.06 -20.13
C GLU A 555 28.42 13.43 -19.45
N LYS A 556 27.77 14.49 -19.97
CA LYS A 556 27.85 15.83 -19.36
C LYS A 556 27.24 15.86 -17.96
N VAL A 557 26.06 15.26 -17.78
CA VAL A 557 25.37 15.22 -16.50
C VAL A 557 26.14 14.35 -15.50
N TYR A 558 26.65 13.18 -15.90
CA TYR A 558 27.49 12.34 -15.04
C TYR A 558 28.76 13.06 -14.58
N SER A 559 29.39 13.82 -15.48
CA SER A 559 30.57 14.62 -15.13
C SER A 559 30.26 15.69 -14.07
N ILE A 560 29.11 16.38 -14.16
CA ILE A 560 28.68 17.41 -13.19
C ILE A 560 28.54 16.82 -11.79
N PHE A 561 28.01 15.61 -11.66
CA PHE A 561 27.79 14.93 -10.37
C PHE A 561 28.91 13.97 -9.97
N GLY A 562 29.97 13.84 -10.77
CA GLY A 562 31.09 12.94 -10.48
C GLY A 562 30.69 11.46 -10.43
N ILE A 563 29.76 11.04 -11.30
CA ILE A 563 29.29 9.65 -11.38
C ILE A 563 30.34 8.77 -12.06
N THR A 564 30.77 7.70 -11.37
CA THR A 564 31.81 6.78 -11.85
C THR A 564 31.28 5.84 -12.93
N ALA A 565 32.17 5.19 -13.67
CA ALA A 565 31.79 4.22 -14.71
C ALA A 565 30.95 3.05 -14.14
N GLU A 566 31.30 2.53 -12.98
CA GLU A 566 30.55 1.48 -12.28
C GLU A 566 29.13 1.95 -11.91
N GLU A 567 28.98 3.17 -11.40
CA GLU A 567 27.69 3.77 -11.11
C GLU A 567 26.84 3.98 -12.37
N GLN A 568 27.48 4.39 -13.49
CA GLN A 568 26.79 4.55 -14.77
C GLN A 568 26.25 3.21 -15.29
N GLU A 569 27.03 2.14 -15.23
CA GLU A 569 26.60 0.78 -15.59
C GLU A 569 25.43 0.33 -14.70
N HIS A 570 25.51 0.57 -13.40
CA HIS A 570 24.43 0.27 -12.46
C HIS A 570 23.14 1.03 -12.80
N ILE A 571 23.22 2.33 -13.06
CA ILE A 571 22.07 3.19 -13.45
C ILE A 571 21.37 2.63 -14.69
N VAL A 572 22.13 2.33 -15.75
CA VAL A 572 21.59 1.80 -17.01
C VAL A 572 20.95 0.43 -16.81
N ALA A 573 21.61 -0.47 -16.07
CA ALA A 573 21.11 -1.82 -15.80
C ALA A 573 19.77 -1.77 -15.00
N MET A 574 19.67 -0.88 -14.03
CA MET A 574 18.47 -0.75 -13.21
C MET A 574 17.27 -0.13 -13.94
N LEU A 575 17.49 0.84 -14.82
CA LEU A 575 16.43 1.43 -15.64
C LEU A 575 15.94 0.45 -16.73
N GLY A 576 16.86 -0.33 -17.33
CA GLY A 576 16.52 -1.35 -18.32
C GLY A 576 15.70 -2.51 -17.75
N ARG A 577 15.90 -2.90 -16.49
CA ARG A 577 15.09 -3.92 -15.79
C ARG A 577 13.70 -3.42 -15.38
N ARG A 578 13.50 -2.12 -15.31
CA ARG A 578 12.24 -1.48 -14.89
C ARG A 578 11.39 -0.96 -16.05
N SER A 579 11.91 -0.99 -17.29
CA SER A 579 11.17 -0.67 -18.53
C SER A 579 10.40 -1.91 -19.01
#